data_6347e20a68ab80d6a741de1cdb365736
#
_entry.id   6347e20a68ab80d6a741de1cdb365736
#
_cell.length_a   1.000
_cell.length_b   1.000
_cell.length_c   1.000
_cell.angle_alpha   90.00
_cell.angle_beta   90.00
_cell.angle_gamma   90.00
#
_symmetry.space_group_name_H-M   'P 1'
#
loop_
_entity.id
_entity.type
_entity.pdbx_description
1 polymer ?
#
loop_
_entity_poly.entity_id
_entity_poly.type
_entity_poly.pdbx_seq_one_letter_code
_entity_poly.pdbx_strand_id
1 'polypeptide(L)'
;MSEYPYENKIHTDDRVSYKTVYSSDGVKMGEVEAAFSNSFIVKLEKEKNLEIKYEIPRLEISSLTGDRIVLKLKQIEIDEKYQTSSIKKSSE
;
A
#
# COMPACT_ATOMS: atom_id res chain seq x y z
N MET A 1 10.16 28.36 3.39
CA MET A 1 10.05 27.87 3.59
C MET A 1 9.94 26.87 3.73
N SER A 2 9.68 26.41 3.95
CA SER A 2 9.53 25.44 4.18
C SER A 2 10.08 24.48 3.76
N GLU A 3 10.80 24.18 3.93
CA GLU A 3 11.35 23.36 3.64
C GLU A 3 11.41 22.17 4.07
N TYR A 4 10.79 21.46 4.07
CA TYR A 4 10.68 20.23 4.51
C TYR A 4 10.88 19.27 3.46
N PRO A 5 11.09 18.01 3.73
CA PRO A 5 11.11 16.96 2.73
C PRO A 5 9.72 16.72 2.26
N TYR A 6 9.27 17.57 1.43
CA TYR A 6 7.93 17.47 1.00
C TYR A 6 7.61 16.22 0.31
N GLU A 7 8.57 15.61 -0.30
CA GLU A 7 8.29 14.40 -1.02
C GLU A 7 7.83 13.30 -0.10
N ASN A 8 8.07 13.44 1.20
CA ASN A 8 7.65 12.41 2.11
C ASN A 8 6.36 12.72 2.82
N LYS A 9 5.71 13.79 2.45
CA LYS A 9 4.45 14.09 3.08
C LYS A 9 3.34 13.29 2.47
N ILE A 10 2.35 12.98 3.27
CA ILE A 10 1.17 12.28 2.80
C ILE A 10 0.32 13.24 2.00
N HIS A 11 -0.11 12.79 0.86
CA HIS A 11 -0.95 13.59 -0.03
C HIS A 11 -2.40 13.20 0.23
N THR A 12 -3.10 13.97 1.03
CA THR A 12 -4.43 13.58 1.47
C THR A 12 -5.45 13.58 0.35
N ASP A 13 -5.20 14.37 -0.70
CA ASP A 13 -6.11 14.35 -1.82
C ASP A 13 -5.54 13.56 -2.97
N ASP A 14 -4.59 12.67 -2.67
CA ASP A 14 -3.99 11.82 -3.67
C ASP A 14 -4.99 10.80 -4.16
N ARG A 15 -4.89 10.48 -5.43
CA ARG A 15 -5.83 9.57 -6.04
C ARG A 15 -5.74 8.16 -5.48
N VAL A 16 -4.62 7.78 -4.88
CA VAL A 16 -4.49 6.45 -4.31
C VAL A 16 -4.90 6.39 -2.85
N SER A 17 -5.12 7.54 -2.20
CA SER A 17 -5.39 7.54 -0.77
C SER A 17 -6.67 6.80 -0.44
N TYR A 18 -6.60 5.97 0.61
CA TYR A 18 -7.76 5.27 1.16
C TYR A 18 -8.38 4.26 0.22
N LYS A 19 -7.72 3.93 -0.88
CA LYS A 19 -8.26 2.94 -1.79
C LYS A 19 -7.83 1.54 -1.38
N THR A 20 -8.59 0.57 -1.82
CA THR A 20 -8.25 -0.83 -1.62
C THR A 20 -7.37 -1.30 -2.76
N VAL A 21 -6.35 -2.07 -2.42
CA VAL A 21 -5.34 -2.50 -3.38
C VAL A 21 -5.47 -3.98 -3.65
N TYR A 22 -5.47 -4.35 -4.91
CA TYR A 22 -5.55 -5.74 -5.35
C TYR A 22 -4.36 -6.08 -6.22
N SER A 23 -3.90 -7.31 -6.12
CA SER A 23 -2.88 -7.82 -7.03
C SER A 23 -3.48 -8.08 -8.39
N SER A 24 -2.62 -8.37 -9.36
CA SER A 24 -3.11 -8.65 -10.72
C SER A 24 -3.95 -9.91 -10.76
N ASP A 25 -3.74 -10.83 -9.83
CA ASP A 25 -4.53 -12.05 -9.78
C ASP A 25 -5.74 -11.91 -8.86
N GLY A 26 -6.10 -10.68 -8.49
CA GLY A 26 -7.37 -10.43 -7.81
C GLY A 26 -7.35 -10.60 -6.31
N VAL A 27 -6.18 -10.69 -5.70
CA VAL A 27 -6.09 -10.89 -4.26
C VAL A 27 -6.01 -9.53 -3.58
N LYS A 28 -6.80 -9.34 -2.55
CA LYS A 28 -6.76 -8.09 -1.79
C LYS A 28 -5.44 -7.98 -1.04
N MET A 29 -4.70 -6.92 -1.31
CA MET A 29 -3.43 -6.69 -0.67
C MET A 29 -3.52 -5.74 0.52
N GLY A 30 -4.64 -5.07 0.68
CA GLY A 30 -4.82 -4.17 1.80
C GLY A 30 -5.39 -2.85 1.36
N GLU A 31 -5.21 -1.84 2.19
CA GLU A 31 -5.72 -0.50 1.91
C GLU A 31 -4.60 0.50 2.06
N VAL A 32 -4.66 1.56 1.29
CA VAL A 32 -3.61 2.57 1.32
C VAL A 32 -3.66 3.31 2.64
N GLU A 33 -2.56 3.29 3.34
CA GLU A 33 -2.44 3.97 4.62
C GLU A 33 -1.77 5.32 4.46
N ALA A 34 -0.84 5.44 3.53
CA ALA A 34 -0.12 6.67 3.30
C ALA A 34 0.31 6.71 1.85
N ALA A 35 0.40 7.91 1.29
CA ALA A 35 0.76 8.07 -0.11
C ALA A 35 1.88 9.10 -0.22
N PHE A 36 2.88 8.76 -1.01
CA PHE A 36 4.04 9.62 -1.24
C PHE A 36 4.17 9.90 -2.73
N SER A 37 5.16 10.68 -3.09
CA SER A 37 5.34 11.08 -4.48
C SER A 37 5.51 9.89 -5.40
N ASN A 38 6.31 8.91 -4.99
CA ASN A 38 6.67 7.81 -5.88
C ASN A 38 6.17 6.46 -5.41
N SER A 39 5.56 6.41 -4.24
CA SER A 39 5.13 5.12 -3.68
C SER A 39 3.96 5.35 -2.75
N PHE A 40 3.41 4.26 -2.28
CA PHE A 40 2.36 4.33 -1.27
C PHE A 40 2.48 3.13 -0.35
N ILE A 41 1.98 3.30 0.86
CA ILE A 41 2.03 2.25 1.89
C ILE A 41 0.67 1.58 1.95
N VAL A 42 0.68 0.26 1.87
CA VAL A 42 -0.53 -0.54 1.95
C VAL A 42 -0.48 -1.35 3.23
N LYS A 43 -1.56 -1.31 3.97
CA LYS A 43 -1.66 -2.06 5.22
C LYS A 43 -2.70 -3.15 5.08
N LEU A 44 -2.35 -4.35 5.45
CA LEU A 44 -3.24 -5.50 5.42
C LEU A 44 -3.28 -6.13 6.79
N GLU A 45 -4.47 -6.27 7.34
CA GLU A 45 -4.64 -6.99 8.60
C GLU A 45 -5.20 -8.35 8.27
N LYS A 46 -4.36 -9.37 8.40
CA LYS A 46 -4.75 -10.69 7.99
C LYS A 46 -5.52 -11.42 9.05
N GLU A 47 -4.99 -11.49 10.23
CA GLU A 47 -5.65 -12.17 11.31
C GLU A 47 -5.76 -11.20 12.43
N LYS A 48 -6.29 -11.64 13.53
CA LYS A 48 -6.51 -10.73 14.60
C LYS A 48 -5.30 -9.91 14.93
N ASN A 49 -4.15 -10.51 14.96
CA ASN A 49 -2.98 -9.82 15.48
C ASN A 49 -1.87 -9.70 14.47
N LEU A 50 -2.13 -9.95 13.20
CA LEU A 50 -1.09 -9.89 12.19
C LEU A 50 -1.34 -8.75 11.24
N GLU A 51 -0.39 -7.83 11.20
CA GLU A 51 -0.47 -6.67 10.33
C GLU A 51 0.71 -6.70 9.38
N ILE A 52 0.45 -6.60 8.10
CA ILE A 52 1.49 -6.62 7.09
C ILE A 52 1.44 -5.30 6.34
N LYS A 53 2.61 -4.73 6.07
CA LYS A 53 2.68 -3.50 5.30
C LYS A 53 3.56 -3.69 4.09
N TYR A 54 3.20 -2.97 3.05
CA TYR A 54 3.94 -2.97 1.79
C TYR A 54 4.20 -1.54 1.41
N GLU A 55 5.38 -1.29 0.86
CA GLU A 55 5.62 -0.01 0.23
C GLU A 55 5.75 -0.27 -1.26
N ILE A 56 4.79 0.22 -2.03
CA ILE A 56 4.66 -0.16 -3.43
C ILE A 56 4.89 1.06 -4.30
N PRO A 57 5.80 0.96 -5.27
CA PRO A 57 6.01 2.08 -6.19
C PRO A 57 4.76 2.33 -7.03
N ARG A 58 4.47 3.58 -7.31
CA ARG A 58 3.29 3.90 -8.08
C ARG A 58 3.35 3.33 -9.49
N LEU A 59 4.55 3.10 -10.01
CA LEU A 59 4.66 2.54 -11.35
C LEU A 59 4.10 1.13 -11.45
N GLU A 60 3.86 0.48 -10.33
CA GLU A 60 3.26 -0.85 -10.36
C GLU A 60 1.75 -0.82 -10.46
N ILE A 61 1.14 0.35 -10.52
CA ILE A 61 -0.30 0.45 -10.66
C ILE A 61 -0.69 0.15 -12.09
N SER A 62 -1.58 -0.81 -12.25
CA SER A 62 -2.11 -1.16 -13.56
C SER A 62 -3.37 -0.36 -13.85
N SER A 63 -4.25 -0.25 -12.88
CA SER A 63 -5.45 0.55 -13.08
C SER A 63 -5.86 1.20 -11.76
N LEU A 64 -6.55 2.30 -11.89
CA LEU A 64 -6.93 3.11 -10.76
C LEU A 64 -8.34 3.61 -11.03
N THR A 65 -9.32 2.98 -10.41
CA THR A 65 -10.70 3.35 -10.64
C THR A 65 -11.45 3.39 -9.31
N GLY A 66 -12.34 4.35 -9.19
CA GLY A 66 -13.19 4.43 -8.02
C GLY A 66 -12.38 4.35 -6.74
N ASP A 67 -12.66 3.33 -5.95
CA ASP A 67 -11.96 3.13 -4.69
C ASP A 67 -11.02 1.93 -4.77
N ARG A 68 -10.55 1.58 -5.95
CA ARG A 68 -9.82 0.35 -6.16
C ARG A 68 -8.56 0.59 -6.96
N ILE A 69 -7.46 -0.02 -6.52
CA ILE A 69 -6.20 0.00 -7.24
C ILE A 69 -5.86 -1.44 -7.61
N VAL A 70 -5.51 -1.67 -8.86
CA VAL A 70 -5.06 -2.98 -9.29
C VAL A 70 -3.60 -2.86 -9.70
N LEU A 71 -2.78 -3.76 -9.19
CA LEU A 71 -1.35 -3.71 -9.45
C LEU A 71 -1.00 -4.60 -10.63
N LYS A 72 0.21 -4.40 -11.15
CA LYS A 72 0.70 -5.19 -12.26
C LYS A 72 1.22 -6.55 -11.83
N LEU A 73 1.46 -6.74 -10.55
CA LEU A 73 2.13 -7.92 -10.04
C LEU A 73 1.14 -8.85 -9.36
N LYS A 74 1.48 -10.12 -9.34
CA LYS A 74 0.72 -11.10 -8.60
C LYS A 74 1.04 -11.00 -7.12
N GLN A 75 0.17 -11.59 -6.30
CA GLN A 75 0.34 -11.50 -4.87
C GLN A 75 1.73 -11.96 -4.42
N ILE A 76 2.18 -13.09 -4.94
CA ILE A 76 3.45 -13.62 -4.47
C ILE A 76 4.61 -12.69 -4.82
N GLU A 77 4.51 -12.02 -5.96
CA GLU A 77 5.56 -11.10 -6.35
C GLU A 77 5.57 -9.87 -5.45
N ILE A 78 4.39 -9.40 -5.07
CA ILE A 78 4.30 -8.25 -4.18
C ILE A 78 4.85 -8.60 -2.81
N ASP A 79 4.52 -9.79 -2.33
CA ASP A 79 5.04 -10.23 -1.04
C ASP A 79 6.56 -10.32 -1.06
N GLU A 80 7.12 -10.79 -2.14
CA GLU A 80 8.56 -10.95 -2.19
C GLU A 80 9.31 -9.65 -2.40
N LYS A 81 8.72 -8.74 -3.14
CA LYS A 81 9.46 -7.54 -3.51
C LYS A 81 9.20 -6.35 -2.61
N TYR A 82 7.99 -6.22 -2.11
CA TYR A 82 7.59 -4.95 -1.52
C TYR A 82 7.09 -5.03 -0.09
N GLN A 83 7.09 -6.19 0.51
CA GLN A 83 6.68 -6.27 1.90
C GLN A 83 7.73 -5.64 2.80
N THR A 84 7.33 -4.64 3.56
CA THR A 84 8.27 -3.91 4.40
C THR A 84 8.21 -4.35 5.85
N SER A 85 7.08 -4.86 6.30
CA SER A 85 7.00 -5.32 7.68
C SER A 85 5.88 -6.32 7.82
N SER A 86 6.03 -7.15 8.82
CA SER A 86 5.01 -8.13 9.18
C SER A 86 5.06 -8.21 10.70
N ILE A 87 4.09 -7.58 11.34
CA ILE A 87 4.11 -7.44 12.78
C ILE A 87 2.96 -8.21 13.37
N LYS A 88 3.29 -9.08 14.30
CA LYS A 88 2.27 -9.79 15.01
C LYS A 88 2.02 -9.05 16.30
N LYS A 89 0.86 -8.46 16.42
CA LYS A 89 0.55 -7.66 17.59
C LYS A 89 0.26 -8.57 18.76
N SER A 90 0.86 -8.25 19.86
CA SER A 90 0.62 -9.01 21.06
C SER A 90 -0.74 -8.67 21.59
N SER A 91 -1.47 -9.66 21.95
CA SER A 91 -2.78 -9.39 22.50
C SER A 91 -2.86 -9.68 23.94
N GLU A 92 -1.85 -9.99 24.49
CA GLU A 92 -1.91 -10.36 25.78
C GLU A 92 -2.03 -9.60 26.60
#